data_3e670aaa5e15828d53b3ed6f66ee5d06
#
_entry.id   3e670aaa5e15828d53b3ed6f66ee5d06
#
_cell.length_a   1.000
_cell.length_b   1.000
_cell.length_c   1.000
_cell.angle_alpha   90.00
_cell.angle_beta   90.00
_cell.angle_gamma   90.00
#
_symmetry.space_group_name_H-M   'P 1'
#
loop_
_entity.id
_entity.type
_entity.pdbx_description
1 polymer ?
#
loop_
_entity_poly.entity_id
_entity_poly.type
_entity_poly.pdbx_seq_one_letter_code
_entity_poly.pdbx_strand_id
1 'polypeptide(L)'
;MTKAVFFDVDFTLIYPGPMFRGEGYRAFGERYGMALDEAGFDAAVASAAPFLDGPEDAPYDAEIFVAYTRHIIERMGGEGPSADACAREMYAEWAACHHFEMYDEVPAVLRRLAGDGIRVGLISNSHRSLASFESHFELEGLIAAAVSSSEHGFMKPHPSIFSAALQLVNVAAADAVMVGDSVRQDVDGAIGAGMRAVLLNRGRAALAGEAALRARGVPVIASLTELPQLL
;
A
#
# COMPACT_ATOMS: atom_id res chain seq x y z
N MET A 1 -8.14 -14.02 20.60
CA MET A 1 -6.68 -13.83 20.64
C MET A 1 -6.19 -13.74 19.20
N THR A 2 -5.35 -12.77 18.87
CA THR A 2 -4.86 -12.57 17.50
C THR A 2 -3.97 -13.73 17.08
N LYS A 3 -4.28 -14.33 15.92
CA LYS A 3 -3.52 -15.44 15.35
C LYS A 3 -2.79 -15.05 14.07
N ALA A 4 -3.24 -14.00 13.39
CA ALA A 4 -2.61 -13.46 12.20
C ALA A 4 -2.70 -11.93 12.16
N VAL A 5 -1.66 -11.30 11.60
CA VAL A 5 -1.63 -9.90 11.26
C VAL A 5 -1.26 -9.79 9.80
N PHE A 6 -2.10 -9.12 9.03
CA PHE A 6 -1.84 -8.79 7.64
C PHE A 6 -1.46 -7.32 7.53
N PHE A 7 -0.48 -7.05 6.68
CA PHE A 7 -0.01 -5.68 6.41
C PHE A 7 -0.28 -5.32 4.95
N ASP A 8 -0.72 -4.11 4.74
CA ASP A 8 -0.47 -3.43 3.49
C ASP A 8 1.05 -3.21 3.31
N VAL A 9 1.49 -2.95 2.08
CA VAL A 9 2.92 -2.86 1.76
C VAL A 9 3.35 -1.41 1.54
N ASP A 10 2.83 -0.76 0.50
CA ASP A 10 3.25 0.59 0.13
C ASP A 10 2.73 1.62 1.15
N PHE A 11 3.60 2.49 1.64
CA PHE A 11 3.36 3.48 2.73
C PHE A 11 3.08 2.88 4.11
N THR A 12 2.97 1.55 4.20
CA THR A 12 2.80 0.81 5.47
C THR A 12 4.13 0.20 5.92
N LEU A 13 4.75 -0.64 5.09
CA LEU A 13 6.04 -1.28 5.37
C LEU A 13 7.21 -0.60 4.67
N ILE A 14 6.96 -0.05 3.49
CA ILE A 14 7.94 0.65 2.66
C ILE A 14 7.41 2.01 2.20
N TYR A 15 8.31 2.86 1.76
CA TYR A 15 7.99 4.15 1.16
C TYR A 15 8.85 4.38 -0.09
N PRO A 16 8.34 5.18 -1.06
CA PRO A 16 9.07 5.45 -2.29
C PRO A 16 10.33 6.27 -2.02
N GLY A 17 11.45 5.83 -2.61
CA GLY A 17 12.68 6.59 -2.68
C GLY A 17 12.61 7.75 -3.68
N PRO A 18 13.76 8.41 -3.96
CA PRO A 18 13.82 9.61 -4.80
C PRO A 18 13.18 9.47 -6.18
N MET A 19 13.23 8.26 -6.77
CA MET A 19 12.69 7.98 -8.10
C MET A 19 11.18 8.30 -8.22
N PHE A 20 10.41 8.12 -7.16
CA PHE A 20 8.97 8.36 -7.13
C PHE A 20 8.59 9.60 -6.32
N ARG A 21 9.50 10.57 -6.24
CA ARG A 21 9.27 11.92 -5.71
C ARG A 21 9.37 12.95 -6.83
N GLY A 22 9.19 14.22 -6.53
CA GLY A 22 9.21 15.30 -7.52
C GLY A 22 10.45 15.30 -8.41
N GLU A 23 11.64 15.12 -7.82
CA GLU A 23 12.92 15.02 -8.53
C GLU A 23 12.97 13.85 -9.53
N GLY A 24 12.44 12.68 -9.14
CA GLY A 24 12.38 11.51 -10.00
C GLY A 24 11.38 11.67 -11.13
N TYR A 25 10.20 12.23 -10.85
CA TYR A 25 9.23 12.57 -11.90
C TYR A 25 9.83 13.54 -12.91
N ARG A 26 10.56 14.57 -12.47
CA ARG A 26 11.27 15.49 -13.35
C ARG A 26 12.28 14.75 -14.23
N ALA A 27 13.11 13.88 -13.64
CA ALA A 27 14.11 13.11 -14.38
C ALA A 27 13.49 12.14 -15.40
N PHE A 28 12.37 11.49 -15.06
CA PHE A 28 11.58 10.71 -16.03
C PHE A 28 11.04 11.60 -17.15
N GLY A 29 10.44 12.73 -16.81
CA GLY A 29 9.92 13.69 -17.79
C GLY A 29 10.97 14.12 -18.81
N GLU A 30 12.20 14.43 -18.36
CA GLU A 30 13.32 14.82 -19.23
C GLU A 30 13.65 13.73 -20.27
N ARG A 31 13.57 12.44 -19.91
CA ARG A 31 13.78 11.32 -20.85
C ARG A 31 12.74 11.28 -21.98
N TYR A 32 11.55 11.83 -21.73
CA TYR A 32 10.45 11.94 -22.67
C TYR A 32 10.32 13.35 -23.30
N GLY A 33 11.33 14.22 -23.09
CA GLY A 33 11.36 15.56 -23.63
C GLY A 33 10.41 16.54 -22.95
N MET A 34 9.96 16.24 -21.73
CA MET A 34 9.08 17.09 -20.93
C MET A 34 9.85 17.79 -19.81
N ALA A 35 9.51 19.04 -19.53
CA ALA A 35 10.02 19.81 -18.39
C ALA A 35 8.96 19.82 -17.29
N LEU A 36 9.04 18.89 -16.35
CA LEU A 36 8.09 18.79 -15.25
C LEU A 36 8.50 19.69 -14.08
N ASP A 37 7.53 20.43 -13.52
CA ASP A 37 7.72 21.28 -12.34
C ASP A 37 7.71 20.40 -11.06
N GLU A 38 8.90 20.17 -10.51
CA GLU A 38 9.12 19.42 -9.28
C GLU A 38 8.38 20.02 -8.08
N ALA A 39 8.24 21.34 -8.01
CA ALA A 39 7.55 22.01 -6.90
C ALA A 39 6.04 21.73 -6.87
N GLY A 40 5.47 21.34 -8.01
CA GLY A 40 4.06 20.96 -8.14
C GLY A 40 3.73 19.54 -7.69
N PHE A 41 4.72 18.71 -7.38
CA PHE A 41 4.54 17.28 -7.16
C PHE A 41 3.53 16.93 -6.06
N ASP A 42 3.69 17.49 -4.85
CA ASP A 42 2.81 17.14 -3.71
C ASP A 42 1.34 17.51 -3.98
N ALA A 43 1.11 18.65 -4.62
CA ALA A 43 -0.23 19.08 -5.04
C ALA A 43 -0.80 18.17 -6.13
N ALA A 44 0.04 17.72 -7.07
CA ALA A 44 -0.33 16.79 -8.12
C ALA A 44 -0.75 15.43 -7.54
N VAL A 45 0.05 14.87 -6.62
CA VAL A 45 -0.27 13.61 -5.91
C VAL A 45 -1.58 13.73 -5.15
N ALA A 46 -1.78 14.81 -4.38
CA ALA A 46 -3.02 15.02 -3.65
C ALA A 46 -4.25 15.08 -4.59
N SER A 47 -4.11 15.68 -5.78
CA SER A 47 -5.19 15.76 -6.76
C SER A 47 -5.44 14.45 -7.52
N ALA A 48 -4.47 13.53 -7.52
CA ALA A 48 -4.57 12.23 -8.18
C ALA A 48 -5.27 11.16 -7.32
N ALA A 49 -5.35 11.35 -6.00
CA ALA A 49 -5.91 10.36 -5.08
C ALA A 49 -7.26 9.75 -5.51
N PRO A 50 -8.24 10.52 -6.07
CA PRO A 50 -9.51 9.95 -6.52
C PRO A 50 -9.41 8.88 -7.63
N PHE A 51 -8.30 8.83 -8.39
CA PHE A 51 -8.10 7.78 -9.40
C PHE A 51 -7.99 6.38 -8.77
N LEU A 52 -7.56 6.30 -7.51
CA LEU A 52 -7.42 5.04 -6.78
C LEU A 52 -8.72 4.61 -6.08
N ASP A 53 -9.77 5.44 -6.14
CA ASP A 53 -11.08 5.20 -5.53
C ASP A 53 -12.09 4.59 -6.53
N GLY A 54 -11.69 3.53 -7.23
CA GLY A 54 -12.56 2.78 -8.13
C GLY A 54 -13.73 2.06 -7.42
N PRO A 55 -14.70 1.46 -8.17
CA PRO A 55 -15.74 0.62 -7.59
C PRO A 55 -15.17 -0.52 -6.75
N GLU A 56 -15.86 -0.90 -5.66
CA GLU A 56 -15.39 -1.92 -4.71
C GLU A 56 -15.32 -3.33 -5.32
N ASP A 57 -16.15 -3.58 -6.31
CA ASP A 57 -16.26 -4.86 -7.01
C ASP A 57 -15.51 -4.89 -8.35
N ALA A 58 -14.75 -3.84 -8.67
CA ALA A 58 -13.98 -3.80 -9.90
C ALA A 58 -12.80 -4.81 -9.84
N PRO A 59 -12.56 -5.54 -10.94
CA PRO A 59 -11.36 -6.35 -11.06
C PRO A 59 -10.11 -5.46 -11.06
N TYR A 60 -8.96 -6.07 -10.79
CA TYR A 60 -7.68 -5.38 -10.93
C TYR A 60 -7.51 -4.83 -12.35
N ASP A 61 -7.17 -3.56 -12.43
CA ASP A 61 -6.88 -2.89 -13.69
C ASP A 61 -5.63 -2.00 -13.54
N ALA A 62 -4.57 -2.35 -14.27
CA ALA A 62 -3.32 -1.59 -14.31
C ALA A 62 -3.52 -0.15 -14.81
N GLU A 63 -4.52 0.09 -15.67
CA GLU A 63 -4.78 1.42 -16.24
C GLU A 63 -5.19 2.45 -15.18
N ILE A 64 -5.74 2.02 -14.05
CA ILE A 64 -6.04 2.89 -12.91
C ILE A 64 -4.74 3.56 -12.38
N PHE A 65 -3.68 2.77 -12.22
CA PHE A 65 -2.39 3.26 -11.73
C PHE A 65 -1.64 4.09 -12.78
N VAL A 66 -1.75 3.69 -14.06
CA VAL A 66 -1.21 4.47 -15.18
C VAL A 66 -1.91 5.83 -15.26
N ALA A 67 -3.24 5.87 -15.15
CA ALA A 67 -4.02 7.10 -15.15
C ALA A 67 -3.67 8.00 -13.95
N TYR A 68 -3.50 7.42 -12.77
CA TYR A 68 -3.02 8.11 -11.57
C TYR A 68 -1.66 8.78 -11.83
N THR A 69 -0.68 8.01 -12.32
CA THR A 69 0.66 8.52 -12.62
C THR A 69 0.66 9.56 -13.72
N ARG A 70 -0.12 9.34 -14.79
CA ARG A 70 -0.28 10.30 -15.88
C ARG A 70 -0.87 11.62 -15.38
N HIS A 71 -1.89 11.58 -14.53
CA HIS A 71 -2.47 12.78 -13.93
C HIS A 71 -1.41 13.59 -13.17
N ILE A 72 -0.55 12.92 -12.38
CA ILE A 72 0.54 13.62 -11.68
C ILE A 72 1.47 14.31 -12.69
N ILE A 73 1.90 13.59 -13.74
CA ILE A 73 2.76 14.14 -14.80
C ILE A 73 2.11 15.36 -15.47
N GLU A 74 0.83 15.27 -15.83
CA GLU A 74 0.07 16.37 -16.45
C GLU A 74 -0.04 17.58 -15.51
N ARG A 75 -0.27 17.35 -14.22
CA ARG A 75 -0.32 18.42 -13.21
C ARG A 75 1.03 19.08 -12.95
N MET A 76 2.12 18.38 -13.23
CA MET A 76 3.49 18.92 -13.20
C MET A 76 3.92 19.59 -14.52
N GLY A 77 3.04 19.65 -15.54
CA GLY A 77 3.29 20.32 -16.80
C GLY A 77 3.61 19.41 -17.99
N GLY A 78 3.50 18.08 -17.83
CA GLY A 78 3.63 17.12 -18.93
C GLY A 78 2.39 17.09 -19.81
N GLU A 79 2.56 16.81 -21.10
CA GLU A 79 1.45 16.82 -22.06
C GLU A 79 1.57 15.69 -23.12
N GLY A 80 0.42 15.35 -23.70
CA GLY A 80 0.31 14.52 -24.89
C GLY A 80 0.79 13.08 -24.74
N PRO A 81 1.12 12.41 -25.87
CA PRO A 81 1.52 10.99 -25.87
C PRO A 81 2.78 10.70 -25.05
N SER A 82 3.68 11.67 -24.88
CA SER A 82 4.87 11.55 -24.04
C SER A 82 4.52 11.35 -22.57
N ALA A 83 3.48 12.04 -22.07
CA ALA A 83 3.01 11.87 -20.69
C ALA A 83 2.45 10.45 -20.44
N ASP A 84 1.70 9.89 -21.39
CA ASP A 84 1.17 8.52 -21.29
C ASP A 84 2.31 7.48 -21.31
N ALA A 85 3.26 7.62 -22.24
CA ALA A 85 4.41 6.71 -22.33
C ALA A 85 5.28 6.76 -21.05
N CYS A 86 5.54 7.96 -20.53
CA CYS A 86 6.25 8.17 -19.28
C CYS A 86 5.51 7.51 -18.10
N ALA A 87 4.19 7.70 -18.00
CA ALA A 87 3.38 7.12 -16.93
C ALA A 87 3.41 5.58 -16.93
N ARG A 88 3.36 4.98 -18.12
CA ARG A 88 3.46 3.51 -18.27
C ARG A 88 4.81 2.97 -17.85
N GLU A 89 5.90 3.64 -18.19
CA GLU A 89 7.23 3.26 -17.74
C GLU A 89 7.37 3.40 -16.22
N MET A 90 6.93 4.54 -15.66
CA MET A 90 6.95 4.75 -14.20
C MET A 90 6.10 3.72 -13.46
N TYR A 91 4.93 3.35 -14.00
CA TYR A 91 4.14 2.28 -13.44
C TYR A 91 4.88 0.95 -13.45
N ALA A 92 5.53 0.58 -14.55
CA ALA A 92 6.33 -0.64 -14.62
C ALA A 92 7.48 -0.65 -13.59
N GLU A 93 8.17 0.47 -13.42
CA GLU A 93 9.24 0.64 -12.43
C GLU A 93 8.75 0.59 -10.96
N TRP A 94 7.45 0.87 -10.71
CA TRP A 94 6.88 0.76 -9.37
C TRP A 94 6.97 -0.66 -8.79
N ALA A 95 7.08 -1.68 -9.63
CA ALA A 95 7.30 -3.06 -9.19
C ALA A 95 8.71 -3.33 -8.65
N ALA A 96 9.70 -2.51 -9.01
CA ALA A 96 11.09 -2.72 -8.67
C ALA A 96 11.40 -2.30 -7.22
N CYS A 97 11.67 -3.28 -6.36
CA CYS A 97 11.86 -3.07 -4.93
C CYS A 97 13.00 -2.11 -4.59
N HIS A 98 14.05 -2.04 -5.41
CA HIS A 98 15.22 -1.20 -5.16
C HIS A 98 14.94 0.32 -5.24
N HIS A 99 13.76 0.72 -5.69
CA HIS A 99 13.31 2.12 -5.67
C HIS A 99 12.60 2.52 -4.36
N PHE A 100 12.48 1.58 -3.43
CA PHE A 100 11.78 1.77 -2.16
C PHE A 100 12.71 1.55 -0.98
N GLU A 101 12.38 2.19 0.12
CA GLU A 101 13.04 2.02 1.39
C GLU A 101 12.06 1.44 2.41
N MET A 102 12.56 0.54 3.27
CA MET A 102 11.76 -0.01 4.36
C MET A 102 11.84 0.90 5.58
N TYR A 103 10.73 1.09 6.29
CA TYR A 103 10.76 1.80 7.55
C TYR A 103 11.56 1.03 8.60
N ASP A 104 12.38 1.73 9.37
CA ASP A 104 13.39 1.15 10.29
C ASP A 104 12.79 0.15 11.30
N GLU A 105 11.57 0.40 11.77
CA GLU A 105 10.93 -0.46 12.78
C GLU A 105 10.34 -1.76 12.22
N VAL A 106 10.14 -1.86 10.90
CA VAL A 106 9.41 -2.98 10.27
C VAL A 106 10.06 -4.32 10.57
N PRO A 107 11.36 -4.55 10.33
CA PRO A 107 11.96 -5.87 10.56
C PRO A 107 11.85 -6.33 12.01
N ALA A 108 11.99 -5.40 12.94
CA ALA A 108 11.90 -5.71 14.38
C ALA A 108 10.46 -6.09 14.78
N VAL A 109 9.46 -5.37 14.26
CA VAL A 109 8.05 -5.64 14.54
C VAL A 109 7.63 -6.99 13.96
N LEU A 110 7.97 -7.26 12.68
CA LEU A 110 7.61 -8.54 12.04
C LEU A 110 8.25 -9.74 12.75
N ARG A 111 9.54 -9.65 13.11
CA ARG A 111 10.23 -10.71 13.88
C ARG A 111 9.60 -10.93 15.25
N ARG A 112 9.18 -9.87 15.93
CA ARG A 112 8.49 -9.97 17.22
C ARG A 112 7.16 -10.71 17.07
N LEU A 113 6.33 -10.31 16.10
CA LEU A 113 5.03 -10.98 15.86
C LEU A 113 5.21 -12.47 15.55
N ALA A 114 6.16 -12.80 14.69
CA ALA A 114 6.49 -14.21 14.37
C ALA A 114 7.00 -14.97 15.62
N GLY A 115 7.83 -14.33 16.45
CA GLY A 115 8.32 -14.89 17.72
C GLY A 115 7.21 -15.11 18.75
N ASP A 116 6.17 -14.28 18.75
CA ASP A 116 4.97 -14.44 19.58
C ASP A 116 3.97 -15.47 19.00
N GLY A 117 4.33 -16.16 17.91
CA GLY A 117 3.51 -17.18 17.26
C GLY A 117 2.38 -16.64 16.40
N ILE A 118 2.39 -15.34 16.09
CA ILE A 118 1.43 -14.68 15.23
C ILE A 118 1.88 -14.80 13.77
N ARG A 119 1.01 -15.30 12.89
CA ARG A 119 1.30 -15.39 11.45
C ARG A 119 1.28 -14.01 10.83
N VAL A 120 2.36 -13.67 10.15
CA VAL A 120 2.46 -12.38 9.40
C VAL A 120 2.10 -12.62 7.95
N GLY A 121 1.22 -11.77 7.40
CA GLY A 121 0.84 -11.83 5.99
C GLY A 121 0.91 -10.46 5.32
N LEU A 122 0.89 -10.45 3.98
CA LEU A 122 0.87 -9.26 3.15
C LEU A 122 -0.38 -9.26 2.26
N ILE A 123 -1.04 -8.10 2.14
CA ILE A 123 -2.13 -7.87 1.18
C ILE A 123 -1.88 -6.52 0.50
N SER A 124 -1.48 -6.53 -0.77
CA SER A 124 -1.06 -5.32 -1.48
C SER A 124 -1.85 -5.07 -2.76
N ASN A 125 -2.29 -3.82 -2.96
CA ASN A 125 -2.83 -3.35 -4.23
C ASN A 125 -1.69 -2.96 -5.16
N SER A 126 -1.03 -3.95 -5.75
CA SER A 126 0.15 -3.71 -6.59
C SER A 126 0.36 -4.86 -7.59
N HIS A 127 1.24 -4.62 -8.56
CA HIS A 127 1.76 -5.64 -9.48
C HIS A 127 3.18 -6.09 -9.11
N ARG A 128 3.70 -5.64 -7.97
CA ARG A 128 5.01 -6.08 -7.45
C ARG A 128 4.94 -7.56 -7.06
N SER A 129 5.97 -8.32 -7.45
CA SER A 129 6.16 -9.67 -6.92
C SER A 129 6.44 -9.62 -5.43
N LEU A 130 5.53 -10.17 -4.62
CA LEU A 130 5.73 -10.22 -3.17
C LEU A 130 6.85 -11.17 -2.76
N ALA A 131 7.15 -12.21 -3.55
CA ALA A 131 8.32 -13.05 -3.34
C ALA A 131 9.63 -12.27 -3.57
N SER A 132 9.68 -11.42 -4.62
CA SER A 132 10.82 -10.52 -4.83
C SER A 132 10.95 -9.47 -3.74
N PHE A 133 9.82 -8.99 -3.21
CA PHE A 133 9.78 -8.08 -2.06
C PHE A 133 10.37 -8.73 -0.81
N GLU A 134 9.96 -9.95 -0.48
CA GLU A 134 10.48 -10.69 0.67
C GLU A 134 12.00 -10.89 0.56
N SER A 135 12.48 -11.27 -0.62
CA SER A 135 13.91 -11.50 -0.85
C SER A 135 14.72 -10.20 -0.80
N HIS A 136 14.22 -9.12 -1.41
CA HIS A 136 14.92 -7.84 -1.45
C HIS A 136 15.10 -7.22 -0.04
N PHE A 137 14.09 -7.37 0.82
CA PHE A 137 14.08 -6.80 2.17
C PHE A 137 14.45 -7.81 3.28
N GLU A 138 14.99 -8.98 2.90
CA GLU A 138 15.45 -10.02 3.85
C GLU A 138 14.36 -10.46 4.84
N LEU A 139 13.14 -10.67 4.33
CA LEU A 139 11.96 -11.07 5.12
C LEU A 139 11.60 -12.56 4.94
N GLU A 140 12.40 -13.33 4.22
CA GLU A 140 12.13 -14.73 3.98
C GLU A 140 11.97 -15.50 5.28
N GLY A 141 10.93 -16.31 5.34
CA GLY A 141 10.57 -17.09 6.52
C GLY A 141 9.81 -16.32 7.61
N LEU A 142 9.62 -15.00 7.46
CA LEU A 142 8.76 -14.21 8.34
C LEU A 142 7.32 -14.13 7.82
N ILE A 143 7.14 -14.16 6.51
CA ILE A 143 5.85 -13.98 5.85
C ILE A 143 5.20 -15.35 5.64
N ALA A 144 4.04 -15.55 6.25
CA ALA A 144 3.27 -16.80 6.15
C ALA A 144 2.30 -16.82 4.96
N ALA A 145 1.91 -15.66 4.45
CA ALA A 145 1.05 -15.50 3.27
C ALA A 145 1.28 -14.14 2.62
N ALA A 146 1.24 -14.10 1.30
CA ALA A 146 1.35 -12.87 0.53
C ALA A 146 0.37 -12.90 -0.65
N VAL A 147 -0.44 -11.85 -0.79
CA VAL A 147 -1.45 -11.72 -1.86
C VAL A 147 -1.33 -10.35 -2.50
N SER A 148 -1.00 -10.31 -3.78
CA SER A 148 -1.03 -9.08 -4.59
C SER A 148 -2.33 -9.02 -5.41
N SER A 149 -2.83 -7.82 -5.63
CA SER A 149 -4.07 -7.63 -6.40
C SER A 149 -3.93 -8.06 -7.86
N SER A 150 -2.75 -7.88 -8.45
CA SER A 150 -2.52 -8.28 -9.84
C SER A 150 -2.56 -9.80 -10.04
N GLU A 151 -2.09 -10.58 -9.07
CA GLU A 151 -2.13 -12.05 -9.11
C GLU A 151 -3.49 -12.59 -8.69
N HIS A 152 -4.16 -11.91 -7.73
CA HIS A 152 -5.47 -12.30 -7.23
C HIS A 152 -6.61 -11.95 -8.21
N GLY A 153 -6.47 -10.86 -8.97
CA GLY A 153 -7.48 -10.38 -9.91
C GLY A 153 -8.45 -9.35 -9.34
N PHE A 154 -8.43 -9.06 -8.03
CA PHE A 154 -9.22 -8.00 -7.38
C PHE A 154 -8.35 -7.22 -6.40
N MET A 155 -8.64 -5.91 -6.30
CA MET A 155 -7.96 -5.01 -5.35
C MET A 155 -8.71 -4.94 -4.01
N LYS A 156 -8.03 -4.55 -2.93
CA LYS A 156 -8.69 -4.02 -1.74
C LYS A 156 -9.51 -2.78 -2.14
N PRO A 157 -10.75 -2.60 -1.65
CA PRO A 157 -11.36 -3.29 -0.53
C PRO A 157 -12.18 -4.54 -0.88
N HIS A 158 -12.08 -5.12 -2.10
CA HIS A 158 -12.85 -6.30 -2.46
C HIS A 158 -12.63 -7.46 -1.47
N PRO A 159 -13.69 -8.09 -0.91
CA PRO A 159 -13.55 -9.06 0.19
C PRO A 159 -12.80 -10.33 -0.20
N SER A 160 -12.74 -10.67 -1.49
CA SER A 160 -12.07 -11.89 -1.94
C SER A 160 -10.57 -11.88 -1.68
N ILE A 161 -9.89 -10.73 -1.77
CA ILE A 161 -8.44 -10.66 -1.53
C ILE A 161 -8.09 -10.92 -0.06
N PHE A 162 -8.92 -10.45 0.87
CA PHE A 162 -8.79 -10.74 2.30
C PHE A 162 -9.09 -12.21 2.59
N SER A 163 -10.16 -12.75 1.97
CA SER A 163 -10.52 -14.16 2.12
C SER A 163 -9.42 -15.10 1.62
N ALA A 164 -8.79 -14.77 0.49
CA ALA A 164 -7.65 -15.53 -0.04
C ALA A 164 -6.48 -15.52 0.95
N ALA A 165 -6.13 -14.36 1.50
CA ALA A 165 -5.05 -14.24 2.47
C ALA A 165 -5.34 -15.04 3.77
N LEU A 166 -6.57 -14.98 4.28
CA LEU A 166 -7.00 -15.76 5.46
C LEU A 166 -6.92 -17.27 5.22
N GLN A 167 -7.31 -17.72 4.02
CA GLN A 167 -7.23 -19.14 3.65
C GLN A 167 -5.78 -19.65 3.62
N LEU A 168 -4.84 -18.88 3.09
CA LEU A 168 -3.42 -19.24 3.04
C LEU A 168 -2.83 -19.48 4.43
N VAL A 169 -3.24 -18.72 5.42
CA VAL A 169 -2.79 -18.90 6.80
C VAL A 169 -3.71 -19.80 7.63
N ASN A 170 -4.85 -20.25 7.09
CA ASN A 170 -5.85 -21.04 7.81
C ASN A 170 -6.24 -20.40 9.16
N VAL A 171 -6.67 -19.15 9.13
CA VAL A 171 -7.11 -18.38 10.30
C VAL A 171 -8.50 -17.81 10.06
N ALA A 172 -9.36 -17.86 11.07
CA ALA A 172 -10.68 -17.21 10.99
C ALA A 172 -10.55 -15.69 10.99
N ALA A 173 -11.39 -15.00 10.23
CA ALA A 173 -11.35 -13.54 10.10
C ALA A 173 -11.35 -12.82 11.47
N ALA A 174 -12.18 -13.26 12.41
CA ALA A 174 -12.26 -12.68 13.76
C ALA A 174 -10.96 -12.78 14.59
N ASP A 175 -10.06 -13.70 14.22
CA ASP A 175 -8.75 -13.88 14.87
C ASP A 175 -7.61 -13.17 14.10
N ALA A 176 -7.95 -12.40 13.05
CA ALA A 176 -7.01 -11.69 12.20
C ALA A 176 -7.15 -10.18 12.32
N VAL A 177 -6.05 -9.47 12.08
CA VAL A 177 -5.98 -8.00 12.07
C VAL A 177 -5.35 -7.56 10.75
N MET A 178 -5.96 -6.59 10.07
CA MET A 178 -5.35 -5.86 8.97
C MET A 178 -4.74 -4.56 9.47
N VAL A 179 -3.53 -4.25 9.04
CA VAL A 179 -2.82 -3.00 9.33
C VAL A 179 -2.47 -2.33 8.01
N GLY A 180 -2.91 -1.11 7.80
CA GLY A 180 -2.61 -0.37 6.58
C GLY A 180 -2.84 1.12 6.76
N ASP A 181 -2.53 1.92 5.74
CA ASP A 181 -2.59 3.37 5.78
C ASP A 181 -3.86 3.96 5.11
N SER A 182 -4.65 3.11 4.45
CA SER A 182 -5.88 3.51 3.77
C SER A 182 -7.13 3.15 4.56
N VAL A 183 -7.94 4.17 4.89
CA VAL A 183 -9.24 3.92 5.55
C VAL A 183 -10.13 3.03 4.69
N ARG A 184 -10.26 3.35 3.40
CA ARG A 184 -11.15 2.63 2.49
C ARG A 184 -10.63 1.23 2.16
N GLN A 185 -9.38 1.15 1.71
CA GLN A 185 -8.83 -0.10 1.17
C GLN A 185 -8.52 -1.10 2.28
N ASP A 186 -7.89 -0.66 3.37
CA ASP A 186 -7.42 -1.54 4.44
C ASP A 186 -8.45 -1.68 5.56
N VAL A 187 -8.92 -0.55 6.10
CA VAL A 187 -9.80 -0.59 7.29
C VAL A 187 -11.18 -1.08 6.92
N ASP A 188 -11.85 -0.41 5.97
CA ASP A 188 -13.23 -0.76 5.61
C ASP A 188 -13.28 -2.11 4.90
N GLY A 189 -12.29 -2.41 4.04
CA GLY A 189 -12.17 -3.72 3.39
C GLY A 189 -11.99 -4.86 4.38
N ALA A 190 -11.10 -4.72 5.37
CA ALA A 190 -10.89 -5.73 6.41
C ALA A 190 -12.13 -5.94 7.29
N ILE A 191 -12.78 -4.86 7.72
CA ILE A 191 -14.03 -4.93 8.51
C ILE A 191 -15.12 -5.62 7.68
N GLY A 192 -15.26 -5.28 6.39
CA GLY A 192 -16.19 -5.95 5.48
C GLY A 192 -15.93 -7.45 5.32
N ALA A 193 -14.67 -7.88 5.45
CA ALA A 193 -14.26 -9.29 5.47
C ALA A 193 -14.36 -9.95 6.86
N GLY A 194 -14.85 -9.24 7.89
CA GLY A 194 -14.99 -9.76 9.26
C GLY A 194 -13.70 -9.76 10.08
N MET A 195 -12.65 -9.09 9.63
CA MET A 195 -11.39 -8.92 10.34
C MET A 195 -11.45 -7.70 11.27
N ARG A 196 -10.55 -7.63 12.23
CA ARG A 196 -10.22 -6.37 12.91
C ARG A 196 -9.27 -5.54 12.03
N ALA A 197 -9.25 -4.23 12.25
CA ALA A 197 -8.38 -3.33 11.52
C ALA A 197 -7.67 -2.36 12.45
N VAL A 198 -6.47 -1.93 12.05
CA VAL A 198 -5.67 -0.86 12.67
C VAL A 198 -5.24 0.07 11.55
N LEU A 199 -5.54 1.35 11.69
CA LEU A 199 -5.06 2.37 10.77
C LEU A 199 -3.68 2.86 11.18
N LEU A 200 -2.72 2.83 10.26
CA LEU A 200 -1.40 3.41 10.43
C LEU A 200 -1.38 4.82 9.82
N ASN A 201 -1.19 5.84 10.64
CA ASN A 201 -1.10 7.24 10.21
C ASN A 201 0.27 7.82 10.57
N ARG A 202 1.29 7.56 9.76
CA ARG A 202 2.71 7.93 9.97
C ARG A 202 2.95 9.44 9.96
N GLY A 203 2.45 10.16 10.96
CA GLY A 203 2.68 11.60 11.14
C GLY A 203 2.06 12.47 10.05
N ARG A 204 1.17 11.92 9.23
CA ARG A 204 0.32 12.71 8.35
C ARG A 204 -0.58 13.62 9.19
N ALA A 205 -0.94 14.79 8.64
CA ALA A 205 -1.80 15.76 9.32
C ALA A 205 -3.04 15.10 9.95
N ALA A 206 -3.59 15.70 11.00
CA ALA A 206 -4.76 15.18 11.71
C ALA A 206 -5.80 14.62 10.73
N LEU A 207 -6.04 13.32 10.81
CA LEU A 207 -6.91 12.61 9.87
C LEU A 207 -8.34 13.10 10.05
N ALA A 208 -8.91 13.68 9.01
CA ALA A 208 -10.33 14.02 9.03
C ALA A 208 -11.14 12.73 9.28
N GLY A 209 -11.87 12.67 10.40
CA GLY A 209 -12.65 11.49 10.78
C GLY A 209 -11.95 10.50 11.73
N GLU A 210 -10.77 10.78 12.26
CA GLU A 210 -10.10 9.90 13.24
C GLU A 210 -10.99 9.57 14.44
N ALA A 211 -11.74 10.54 14.97
CA ALA A 211 -12.69 10.32 16.04
C ALA A 211 -13.81 9.31 15.66
N ALA A 212 -14.25 9.33 14.41
CA ALA A 212 -15.24 8.38 13.90
C ALA A 212 -14.65 6.96 13.77
N LEU A 213 -13.39 6.83 13.38
CA LEU A 213 -12.69 5.54 13.34
C LEU A 213 -12.54 4.95 14.75
N ARG A 214 -12.12 5.76 15.71
CA ARG A 214 -12.01 5.35 17.11
C ARG A 214 -13.35 4.96 17.71
N ALA A 215 -14.44 5.68 17.37
CA ALA A 215 -15.80 5.33 17.78
C ALA A 215 -16.28 3.98 17.18
N ARG A 216 -15.76 3.58 16.02
CA ARG A 216 -15.97 2.24 15.40
C ARG A 216 -15.08 1.15 16.00
N GLY A 217 -14.24 1.47 17.00
CA GLY A 217 -13.30 0.53 17.61
C GLY A 217 -12.03 0.29 16.77
N VAL A 218 -11.73 1.17 15.82
CA VAL A 218 -10.52 1.11 14.99
C VAL A 218 -9.40 1.91 15.65
N PRO A 219 -8.35 1.28 16.16
CA PRO A 219 -7.17 2.00 16.65
C PRO A 219 -6.47 2.73 15.51
N VAL A 220 -5.96 3.93 15.82
CA VAL A 220 -5.09 4.71 14.93
C VAL A 220 -3.74 4.83 15.61
N ILE A 221 -2.69 4.35 14.95
CA ILE A 221 -1.30 4.35 15.44
C ILE A 221 -0.42 5.19 14.54
N ALA A 222 0.65 5.76 15.07
CA ALA A 222 1.63 6.55 14.32
C ALA A 222 2.85 5.72 13.89
N SER A 223 3.09 4.58 14.56
CA SER A 223 4.20 3.67 14.27
C SER A 223 3.77 2.22 14.52
N LEU A 224 4.32 1.30 13.75
CA LEU A 224 4.10 -0.14 13.95
C LEU A 224 4.62 -0.64 15.30
N THR A 225 5.49 0.10 15.98
CA THR A 225 5.97 -0.23 17.34
C THR A 225 4.85 -0.25 18.37
N GLU A 226 3.72 0.42 18.11
CA GLU A 226 2.54 0.44 18.97
C GLU A 226 1.64 -0.79 18.80
N LEU A 227 1.75 -1.48 17.65
CA LEU A 227 0.87 -2.57 17.27
C LEU A 227 0.83 -3.74 18.26
N PRO A 228 1.96 -4.23 18.82
CA PRO A 228 1.93 -5.38 19.73
C PRO A 228 1.08 -5.20 20.98
N GLN A 229 0.78 -3.97 21.36
CA GLN A 229 -0.04 -3.66 22.54
C GLN A 229 -1.56 -3.74 22.24
N LEU A 230 -1.93 -3.86 20.97
CA LEU A 230 -3.31 -3.88 20.49
C LEU A 230 -3.79 -5.30 20.12
N LEU A 231 -2.91 -6.29 20.13
CA LEU A 231 -3.16 -7.67 19.69
C LEU A 231 -3.55 -8.56 20.85
#